data_e40c707229273a2ae2987db4ecd6d071
#
_entry.id   e40c707229273a2ae2987db4ecd6d071
#
_cell.length_a   1.000
_cell.length_b   1.000
_cell.length_c   1.000
_cell.angle_alpha   90.00
_cell.angle_beta   90.00
_cell.angle_gamma   90.00
#
_symmetry.space_group_name_H-M   'P 1'
#
loop_
_entity.id
_entity.type
_entity.pdbx_description
1 polymer ?
#
loop_
_entity_poly.entity_id
_entity_poly.type
_entity_poly.pdbx_seq_one_letter_code
_entity_poly.pdbx_strand_id
1 'polypeptide(L)'
;QHREPSKLSPSDIREVVQFLRADFCFIPSLNDRLEQVEQKLVRLTAEQAQLMEALGMNDHLIVEGGAGTGKTLLAAEFARRQLEQGARVLYLTYNKNLAHHVMRSLPETDQLKVVNIHALFGEYVPVDVEELQKDPQKYFAQILPERFYDYISERQSTDPDAVDMQYDLLIMDEGQDILKPLYLYSLDCLLKGGLDHG
;
A
#
# COMPACT_ATOMS: atom_id res chain seq x y z
N GLN A 1 -18.71 -50.16 -42.87
CA GLN A 1 -19.12 -50.63 -41.54
C GLN A 1 -19.08 -49.49 -40.58
N HIS A 2 -20.26 -48.90 -40.34
CA HIS A 2 -20.38 -47.85 -39.26
C HIS A 2 -20.39 -48.61 -37.93
N ARG A 3 -19.34 -48.34 -37.10
CA ARG A 3 -19.35 -48.71 -35.69
C ARG A 3 -20.24 -47.73 -34.96
N GLU A 4 -21.33 -48.20 -34.37
CA GLU A 4 -22.10 -47.38 -33.42
C GLU A 4 -21.23 -47.00 -32.22
N PRO A 5 -21.33 -45.76 -31.71
CA PRO A 5 -20.63 -45.39 -30.50
C PRO A 5 -21.18 -46.21 -29.33
N SER A 6 -20.31 -47.01 -28.69
CA SER A 6 -20.64 -47.76 -27.49
C SER A 6 -21.08 -46.78 -26.38
N LYS A 7 -22.32 -46.95 -25.92
CA LYS A 7 -22.81 -46.18 -24.76
C LYS A 7 -22.00 -46.59 -23.54
N LEU A 8 -21.31 -45.64 -22.91
CA LEU A 8 -20.60 -45.82 -21.65
C LEU A 8 -21.55 -46.35 -20.59
N SER A 9 -21.14 -47.38 -19.86
CA SER A 9 -21.93 -47.91 -18.76
C SER A 9 -21.93 -46.91 -17.55
N PRO A 10 -22.89 -46.99 -16.64
CA PRO A 10 -22.91 -46.16 -15.44
C PRO A 10 -21.66 -46.33 -14.56
N SER A 11 -20.94 -47.47 -14.64
CA SER A 11 -19.65 -47.72 -14.03
C SER A 11 -18.53 -46.94 -14.72
N ASP A 12 -18.50 -46.94 -16.05
CA ASP A 12 -17.48 -46.25 -16.85
C ASP A 12 -17.61 -44.74 -16.68
N ILE A 13 -18.84 -44.23 -16.57
CA ILE A 13 -19.12 -42.82 -16.27
C ILE A 13 -18.60 -42.46 -14.87
N ARG A 14 -18.77 -43.33 -13.87
CA ARG A 14 -18.24 -43.09 -12.53
C ARG A 14 -16.70 -43.07 -12.49
N GLU A 15 -16.06 -43.95 -13.21
CA GLU A 15 -14.61 -44.05 -13.30
C GLU A 15 -14.02 -42.83 -14.02
N VAL A 16 -14.63 -42.36 -15.11
CA VAL A 16 -14.27 -41.16 -15.83
C VAL A 16 -14.49 -39.91 -14.95
N VAL A 17 -15.60 -39.84 -14.21
CA VAL A 17 -15.87 -38.75 -13.27
C VAL A 17 -14.89 -38.75 -12.09
N GLN A 18 -14.46 -39.93 -11.63
CA GLN A 18 -13.46 -40.07 -10.56
C GLN A 18 -12.05 -39.73 -11.06
N PHE A 19 -11.73 -40.02 -12.32
CA PHE A 19 -10.47 -39.62 -12.95
C PHE A 19 -10.44 -38.13 -13.29
N LEU A 20 -11.58 -37.54 -13.66
CA LEU A 20 -11.72 -36.11 -13.90
C LEU A 20 -11.89 -35.29 -12.59
N ARG A 21 -12.23 -35.94 -11.47
CA ARG A 21 -12.04 -35.42 -10.12
C ARG A 21 -10.58 -35.67 -9.68
N ALA A 22 -9.64 -35.15 -10.44
CA ALA A 22 -8.34 -34.86 -9.84
C ALA A 22 -8.62 -34.03 -8.60
N ASP A 23 -8.01 -34.38 -7.49
CA ASP A 23 -8.04 -33.57 -6.25
C ASP A 23 -7.66 -32.14 -6.61
N PHE A 24 -8.67 -31.34 -6.89
CA PHE A 24 -8.45 -29.89 -6.96
C PHE A 24 -8.10 -29.46 -5.56
N CYS A 25 -6.81 -29.42 -5.29
CA CYS A 25 -6.30 -28.65 -4.20
C CYS A 25 -6.71 -27.20 -4.53
N PHE A 26 -7.79 -26.71 -3.94
CA PHE A 26 -8.15 -25.31 -3.97
C PHE A 26 -7.00 -24.58 -3.30
N ILE A 27 -6.04 -24.14 -4.08
CA ILE A 27 -5.17 -23.06 -3.64
C ILE A 27 -6.08 -21.84 -3.68
N PRO A 28 -6.49 -21.29 -2.52
CA PRO A 28 -7.32 -20.10 -2.51
C PRO A 28 -6.68 -19.07 -3.42
N SER A 29 -7.45 -18.46 -4.30
CA SER A 29 -6.93 -17.41 -5.16
C SER A 29 -6.30 -16.34 -4.27
N LEU A 30 -5.35 -15.58 -4.78
CA LEU A 30 -4.79 -14.43 -4.05
C LEU A 30 -5.90 -13.52 -3.51
N ASN A 31 -7.02 -13.40 -4.23
CA ASN A 31 -8.20 -12.67 -3.78
C ASN A 31 -8.90 -13.34 -2.60
N ASP A 32 -9.06 -14.67 -2.59
CA ASP A 32 -9.69 -15.36 -1.44
C ASP A 32 -8.81 -15.29 -0.19
N ARG A 33 -7.49 -15.29 -0.37
CA ARG A 33 -6.55 -15.04 0.74
C ARG A 33 -6.60 -13.59 1.23
N LEU A 34 -6.76 -12.64 0.32
CA LEU A 34 -6.95 -11.24 0.66
C LEU A 34 -8.27 -11.02 1.40
N GLU A 35 -9.38 -11.61 0.94
CA GLU A 35 -10.68 -11.55 1.64
C GLU A 35 -10.65 -12.21 3.03
N GLN A 36 -9.93 -13.32 3.19
CA GLN A 36 -9.74 -13.95 4.49
C GLN A 36 -8.83 -13.11 5.42
N VAL A 37 -7.87 -12.39 4.87
CA VAL A 37 -7.08 -11.41 5.60
C VAL A 37 -7.96 -10.20 5.96
N GLU A 38 -8.80 -9.70 5.05
CA GLU A 38 -9.77 -8.63 5.32
C GLU A 38 -10.71 -8.98 6.48
N GLN A 39 -11.25 -10.18 6.53
CA GLN A 39 -12.10 -10.64 7.64
C GLN A 39 -11.34 -10.80 8.96
N LYS A 40 -10.05 -11.08 8.94
CA LYS A 40 -9.18 -11.09 10.13
C LYS A 40 -8.71 -9.69 10.54
N LEU A 41 -8.73 -8.74 9.62
CA LEU A 41 -8.40 -7.33 9.83
C LEU A 41 -9.36 -6.58 10.76
N VAL A 42 -10.51 -7.15 11.08
CA VAL A 42 -11.63 -6.45 11.76
C VAL A 42 -11.49 -6.31 13.28
N ARG A 43 -10.52 -6.90 13.93
CA ARG A 43 -10.34 -6.71 15.39
C ARG A 43 -8.87 -6.58 15.77
N LEU A 44 -8.46 -5.35 16.07
CA LEU A 44 -7.28 -5.14 16.90
C LEU A 44 -7.43 -5.95 18.18
N THR A 45 -6.39 -6.68 18.58
CA THR A 45 -6.35 -7.29 19.90
C THR A 45 -6.33 -6.17 20.95
N ALA A 46 -6.71 -6.49 22.19
CA ALA A 46 -6.63 -5.52 23.29
C ALA A 46 -5.21 -4.95 23.46
N GLU A 47 -4.18 -5.75 23.20
CA GLU A 47 -2.78 -5.35 23.26
C GLU A 47 -2.43 -4.34 22.14
N GLN A 48 -2.93 -4.56 20.92
CA GLN A 48 -2.74 -3.62 19.81
C GLN A 48 -3.49 -2.31 20.06
N ALA A 49 -4.66 -2.34 20.70
CA ALA A 49 -5.39 -1.14 21.08
C ALA A 49 -4.64 -0.33 22.15
N GLN A 50 -4.06 -0.99 23.16
CA GLN A 50 -3.20 -0.32 24.16
C GLN A 50 -1.93 0.27 23.53
N LEU A 51 -1.32 -0.46 22.59
CA LEU A 51 -0.20 0.06 21.82
C LEU A 51 -0.60 1.34 21.10
N MET A 52 -1.76 1.37 20.46
CA MET A 52 -2.26 2.56 19.75
C MET A 52 -2.41 3.79 20.65
N GLU A 53 -2.84 3.62 21.90
CA GLU A 53 -2.91 4.73 22.86
C GLU A 53 -1.52 5.27 23.21
N ALA A 54 -0.54 4.36 23.39
CA ALA A 54 0.84 4.76 23.66
C ALA A 54 1.50 5.46 22.45
N LEU A 55 1.09 5.11 21.22
CA LEU A 55 1.62 5.66 19.97
C LEU A 55 1.19 7.11 19.73
N GLY A 56 -0.03 7.47 20.10
CA GLY A 56 -0.55 8.84 19.95
C GLY A 56 0.17 9.89 20.81
N MET A 57 1.12 9.48 21.64
CA MET A 57 1.91 10.36 22.50
C MET A 57 3.30 10.69 21.94
N ASN A 58 3.68 10.09 20.81
CA ASN A 58 5.00 10.27 20.19
C ASN A 58 4.85 10.85 18.80
N ASP A 59 5.64 11.88 18.49
CA ASP A 59 5.67 12.51 17.17
C ASP A 59 6.27 11.57 16.11
N HIS A 60 7.19 10.69 16.51
CA HIS A 60 7.83 9.70 15.64
C HIS A 60 7.73 8.31 16.22
N LEU A 61 7.40 7.35 15.37
CA LEU A 61 7.23 5.98 15.78
C LEU A 61 7.74 5.00 14.73
N ILE A 62 8.48 4.02 15.18
CA ILE A 62 8.87 2.87 14.36
C ILE A 62 8.23 1.61 14.96
N VAL A 63 7.44 0.91 14.14
CA VAL A 63 6.83 -0.36 14.52
C VAL A 63 7.56 -1.50 13.81
N GLU A 64 8.27 -2.30 14.56
CA GLU A 64 8.97 -3.48 14.06
C GLU A 64 8.20 -4.76 14.40
N GLY A 65 8.28 -5.73 13.52
CA GLY A 65 7.67 -7.04 13.75
C GLY A 65 7.78 -7.96 12.54
N GLY A 66 7.66 -9.25 12.76
CA GLY A 66 7.70 -10.26 11.71
C GLY A 66 6.57 -10.14 10.68
N ALA A 67 6.65 -10.92 9.61
CA ALA A 67 5.58 -11.00 8.63
C ALA A 67 4.28 -11.54 9.28
N GLY A 68 3.13 -10.95 8.95
CA GLY A 68 1.83 -11.39 9.47
C GLY A 68 1.49 -10.95 10.89
N THR A 69 2.30 -10.10 11.54
CA THR A 69 2.03 -9.59 12.90
C THR A 69 0.97 -8.48 12.95
N GLY A 70 0.46 -8.04 11.80
CA GLY A 70 -0.60 -7.04 11.72
C GLY A 70 -0.11 -5.58 11.67
N LYS A 71 1.15 -5.33 11.29
CA LYS A 71 1.68 -3.96 11.15
C LYS A 71 0.83 -3.07 10.25
N THR A 72 0.47 -3.55 9.05
CA THR A 72 -0.42 -2.85 8.12
C THR A 72 -1.78 -2.54 8.72
N LEU A 73 -2.34 -3.49 9.51
CA LEU A 73 -3.59 -3.29 10.23
C LEU A 73 -3.46 -2.18 11.26
N LEU A 74 -2.40 -2.23 12.06
CA LEU A 74 -2.12 -1.21 13.06
C LEU A 74 -1.97 0.17 12.42
N ALA A 75 -1.22 0.25 11.32
CA ALA A 75 -1.01 1.48 10.56
C ALA A 75 -2.33 2.03 9.97
N ALA A 76 -3.18 1.17 9.40
CA ALA A 76 -4.48 1.56 8.87
C ALA A 76 -5.43 2.05 9.99
N GLU A 77 -5.47 1.36 11.13
CA GLU A 77 -6.28 1.81 12.27
C GLU A 77 -5.76 3.14 12.86
N PHE A 78 -4.44 3.34 12.88
CA PHE A 78 -3.86 4.61 13.29
C PHE A 78 -4.27 5.74 12.35
N ALA A 79 -4.16 5.51 11.03
CA ALA A 79 -4.65 6.46 10.03
C ALA A 79 -6.12 6.83 10.27
N ARG A 80 -7.00 5.84 10.48
CA ARG A 80 -8.42 6.06 10.72
C ARG A 80 -8.68 6.96 11.93
N ARG A 81 -7.98 6.72 13.05
CA ARG A 81 -8.12 7.54 14.27
C ARG A 81 -7.63 8.98 14.07
N GLN A 82 -6.55 9.15 13.33
CA GLN A 82 -6.04 10.50 13.02
C GLN A 82 -6.98 11.28 12.09
N LEU A 83 -7.59 10.60 11.12
CA LEU A 83 -8.63 11.18 10.28
C LEU A 83 -9.86 11.61 11.10
N GLU A 84 -10.29 10.83 12.09
CA GLU A 84 -11.38 11.19 13.01
C GLU A 84 -11.07 12.43 13.85
N GLN A 85 -9.79 12.71 14.08
CA GLN A 85 -9.31 13.92 14.75
C GLN A 85 -9.15 15.10 13.79
N GLY A 86 -9.41 14.90 12.49
CA GLY A 86 -9.34 15.94 11.46
C GLY A 86 -7.96 16.09 10.81
N ALA A 87 -7.02 15.20 11.08
CA ALA A 87 -5.69 15.23 10.47
C ALA A 87 -5.74 14.87 8.98
N ARG A 88 -4.88 15.51 8.19
CA ARG A 88 -4.60 15.10 6.80
C ARG A 88 -3.50 14.05 6.80
N VAL A 89 -3.81 12.87 6.27
CA VAL A 89 -2.94 11.69 6.35
C VAL A 89 -2.43 11.31 4.97
N LEU A 90 -1.10 11.19 4.85
CA LEU A 90 -0.44 10.56 3.71
C LEU A 90 -0.01 9.15 4.11
N TYR A 91 -0.64 8.14 3.51
CA TYR A 91 -0.29 6.75 3.71
C TYR A 91 0.51 6.24 2.52
N LEU A 92 1.79 5.97 2.74
CA LEU A 92 2.71 5.51 1.71
C LEU A 92 3.02 4.03 1.84
N THR A 93 3.05 3.36 0.70
CA THR A 93 3.60 2.03 0.57
C THR A 93 4.61 1.99 -0.58
N TYR A 94 5.49 1.00 -0.56
CA TYR A 94 6.32 0.72 -1.74
C TYR A 94 5.56 -0.10 -2.78
N ASN A 95 4.68 -0.99 -2.31
CA ASN A 95 3.93 -1.94 -3.13
C ASN A 95 2.57 -1.37 -3.57
N LYS A 96 2.34 -1.27 -4.88
CA LYS A 96 1.08 -0.79 -5.47
C LYS A 96 -0.14 -1.61 -5.03
N ASN A 97 -0.01 -2.94 -4.93
CA ASN A 97 -1.13 -3.80 -4.54
C ASN A 97 -1.49 -3.58 -3.07
N LEU A 98 -0.49 -3.34 -2.22
CA LEU A 98 -0.72 -3.01 -0.82
C LEU A 98 -1.44 -1.67 -0.68
N ALA A 99 -1.05 -0.65 -1.45
CA ALA A 99 -1.75 0.63 -1.49
C ALA A 99 -3.24 0.46 -1.83
N HIS A 100 -3.56 -0.31 -2.88
CA HIS A 100 -4.95 -0.60 -3.24
C HIS A 100 -5.73 -1.34 -2.14
N HIS A 101 -5.07 -2.26 -1.44
CA HIS A 101 -5.68 -2.99 -0.34
C HIS A 101 -6.00 -2.06 0.84
N VAL A 102 -5.03 -1.27 1.27
CA VAL A 102 -5.20 -0.30 2.36
C VAL A 102 -6.26 0.75 2.02
N MET A 103 -6.26 1.27 0.80
CA MET A 103 -7.24 2.24 0.35
C MET A 103 -8.70 1.74 0.48
N ARG A 104 -8.94 0.43 0.26
CA ARG A 104 -10.27 -0.18 0.43
C ARG A 104 -10.68 -0.37 1.89
N SER A 105 -9.72 -0.40 2.80
CA SER A 105 -9.97 -0.61 4.24
C SER A 105 -10.16 0.69 5.02
N LEU A 106 -9.84 1.82 4.40
CA LEU A 106 -9.94 3.14 5.02
C LEU A 106 -11.10 3.96 4.44
N PRO A 107 -11.62 4.95 5.17
CA PRO A 107 -12.70 5.80 4.68
C PRO A 107 -12.26 6.62 3.47
N GLU A 108 -13.16 6.80 2.51
CA GLU A 108 -12.94 7.69 1.38
C GLU A 108 -13.18 9.14 1.82
N THR A 109 -12.10 9.94 1.84
CA THR A 109 -12.13 11.34 2.27
C THR A 109 -11.00 12.12 1.62
N ASP A 110 -11.19 13.42 1.43
CA ASP A 110 -10.18 14.33 0.89
C ASP A 110 -8.97 14.54 1.84
N GLN A 111 -9.11 14.14 3.09
CA GLN A 111 -8.05 14.23 4.09
C GLN A 111 -7.08 13.04 4.05
N LEU A 112 -7.40 11.99 3.28
CA LEU A 112 -6.58 10.80 3.18
C LEU A 112 -6.05 10.59 1.77
N LYS A 113 -4.73 10.42 1.66
CA LYS A 113 -4.11 9.93 0.44
C LYS A 113 -3.38 8.62 0.71
N VAL A 114 -3.82 7.54 0.07
CA VAL A 114 -3.15 6.23 0.10
C VAL A 114 -2.54 5.97 -1.27
N VAL A 115 -1.22 5.85 -1.34
CA VAL A 115 -0.53 5.76 -2.63
C VAL A 115 0.82 5.04 -2.50
N ASN A 116 1.31 4.42 -3.58
CA ASN A 116 2.71 4.00 -3.58
C ASN A 116 3.62 5.18 -3.93
N ILE A 117 4.86 5.15 -3.41
CA ILE A 117 5.79 6.28 -3.50
C ILE A 117 6.09 6.72 -4.93
N HIS A 118 6.23 5.80 -5.87
CA HIS A 118 6.54 6.15 -7.26
C HIS A 118 5.34 6.78 -7.98
N ALA A 119 4.11 6.33 -7.65
CA ALA A 119 2.90 6.95 -8.17
C ALA A 119 2.71 8.35 -7.59
N LEU A 120 3.01 8.55 -6.30
CA LEU A 120 2.99 9.87 -5.68
C LEU A 120 3.89 10.85 -6.46
N PHE A 121 5.14 10.48 -6.68
CA PHE A 121 6.06 11.35 -7.43
C PHE A 121 5.60 11.59 -8.86
N GLY A 122 5.10 10.54 -9.52
CA GLY A 122 4.61 10.62 -10.91
C GLY A 122 3.34 11.47 -11.10
N GLU A 123 2.61 11.80 -10.05
CA GLU A 123 1.48 12.74 -10.12
C GLU A 123 1.94 14.19 -10.33
N TYR A 124 3.14 14.51 -9.86
CA TYR A 124 3.68 15.87 -9.90
C TYR A 124 4.71 16.07 -10.99
N VAL A 125 5.42 15.01 -11.35
CA VAL A 125 6.52 15.07 -12.32
C VAL A 125 6.21 14.20 -13.53
N PRO A 126 6.24 14.76 -14.76
CA PRO A 126 6.05 13.97 -15.96
C PRO A 126 7.07 12.84 -16.07
N VAL A 127 6.58 11.65 -16.42
CA VAL A 127 7.45 10.48 -16.62
C VAL A 127 8.28 10.65 -17.88
N ASP A 128 9.59 10.60 -17.74
CA ASP A 128 10.51 10.53 -18.86
C ASP A 128 10.65 9.09 -19.36
N VAL A 129 9.92 8.80 -20.44
CA VAL A 129 9.83 7.44 -20.97
C VAL A 129 11.19 6.95 -21.51
N GLU A 130 12.00 7.86 -22.07
CA GLU A 130 13.31 7.48 -22.62
C GLU A 130 14.29 7.09 -21.51
N GLU A 131 14.34 7.87 -20.42
CA GLU A 131 15.19 7.57 -19.28
C GLU A 131 14.69 6.34 -18.52
N LEU A 132 13.38 6.20 -18.37
CA LEU A 132 12.76 5.03 -17.77
C LEU A 132 13.08 3.73 -18.55
N GLN A 133 13.08 3.79 -19.88
CA GLN A 133 13.42 2.62 -20.71
C GLN A 133 14.91 2.26 -20.68
N LYS A 134 15.80 3.25 -20.51
CA LYS A 134 17.25 3.02 -20.43
C LYS A 134 17.65 2.28 -19.15
N ASP A 135 17.17 2.74 -18.01
CA ASP A 135 17.48 2.17 -16.71
C ASP A 135 16.34 2.42 -15.72
N PRO A 136 15.35 1.50 -15.64
CA PRO A 136 14.23 1.62 -14.72
C PRO A 136 14.64 1.71 -13.25
N GLN A 137 15.70 0.99 -12.84
CA GLN A 137 16.15 1.01 -11.45
C GLN A 137 16.71 2.37 -11.06
N LYS A 138 17.58 2.92 -11.89
CA LYS A 138 18.14 4.25 -11.68
C LYS A 138 17.04 5.32 -11.74
N TYR A 139 16.12 5.17 -12.68
CA TYR A 139 15.00 6.11 -12.83
C TYR A 139 14.19 6.25 -11.54
N PHE A 140 13.70 5.15 -10.98
CA PHE A 140 12.90 5.18 -9.76
C PHE A 140 13.71 5.45 -8.50
N ALA A 141 14.99 5.05 -8.46
CA ALA A 141 15.82 5.22 -7.27
C ALA A 141 16.40 6.63 -7.12
N GLN A 142 16.61 7.35 -8.23
CA GLN A 142 17.31 8.62 -8.24
C GLN A 142 16.59 9.70 -9.04
N ILE A 143 16.35 9.49 -10.34
CA ILE A 143 15.90 10.55 -11.25
C ILE A 143 14.51 11.08 -10.88
N LEU A 144 13.55 10.20 -10.67
CA LEU A 144 12.18 10.59 -10.33
C LEU A 144 12.09 11.30 -8.97
N PRO A 145 12.74 10.81 -7.89
CA PRO A 145 12.75 11.52 -6.61
C PRO A 145 13.47 12.88 -6.66
N GLU A 146 14.59 12.99 -7.41
CA GLU A 146 15.31 14.27 -7.61
C GLU A 146 14.42 15.29 -8.29
N ARG A 147 13.79 14.92 -9.40
CA ARG A 147 12.86 15.80 -10.13
C ARG A 147 11.66 16.21 -9.28
N PHE A 148 11.16 15.29 -8.48
CA PHE A 148 10.05 15.60 -7.57
C PHE A 148 10.49 16.60 -6.48
N TYR A 149 11.66 16.38 -5.87
CA TYR A 149 12.22 17.30 -4.88
C TYR A 149 12.42 18.71 -5.47
N ASP A 150 13.00 18.81 -6.66
CA ASP A 150 13.19 20.10 -7.35
C ASP A 150 11.85 20.79 -7.60
N TYR A 151 10.86 20.05 -8.11
CA TYR A 151 9.51 20.57 -8.37
C TYR A 151 8.85 21.13 -7.10
N ILE A 152 8.89 20.38 -6.00
CA ILE A 152 8.27 20.84 -4.74
C ILE A 152 9.03 22.02 -4.15
N SER A 153 10.37 21.99 -4.16
CA SER A 153 11.20 23.08 -3.62
C SER A 153 11.00 24.38 -4.40
N GLU A 154 10.87 24.32 -5.71
CA GLU A 154 10.57 25.49 -6.54
C GLU A 154 9.17 26.04 -6.23
N ARG A 155 8.18 25.16 -6.08
CA ARG A 155 6.81 25.55 -5.78
C ARG A 155 6.68 26.19 -4.39
N GLN A 156 7.31 25.64 -3.38
CA GLN A 156 7.33 26.23 -2.02
C GLN A 156 8.01 27.60 -2.01
N SER A 157 9.04 27.80 -2.81
CA SER A 157 9.75 29.08 -2.92
C SER A 157 8.91 30.15 -3.64
N THR A 158 8.03 29.74 -4.56
CA THR A 158 7.19 30.67 -5.35
C THR A 158 5.85 30.97 -4.71
N ASP A 159 5.28 30.04 -4.00
CA ASP A 159 3.98 30.12 -3.34
C ASP A 159 4.04 29.41 -1.98
N PRO A 160 4.43 30.13 -0.91
CA PRO A 160 4.49 29.57 0.46
C PRO A 160 3.12 29.07 0.96
N ASP A 161 2.03 29.60 0.39
CA ASP A 161 0.65 29.19 0.72
C ASP A 161 0.16 28.02 -0.15
N ALA A 162 1.01 27.40 -0.96
CA ALA A 162 0.73 26.13 -1.64
C ALA A 162 0.53 24.96 -0.66
N VAL A 163 -0.25 25.23 0.38
CA VAL A 163 -0.56 24.42 1.56
C VAL A 163 -1.37 23.16 1.21
N ASP A 164 -1.94 23.08 0.01
CA ASP A 164 -2.77 21.95 -0.42
C ASP A 164 -2.02 20.61 -0.47
N MET A 165 -0.69 20.64 -0.36
CA MET A 165 0.16 19.46 -0.40
C MET A 165 0.72 19.06 0.96
N GLN A 166 0.41 19.79 2.04
CA GLN A 166 0.96 19.48 3.36
C GLN A 166 0.03 18.57 4.16
N TYR A 167 0.62 17.50 4.66
CA TYR A 167 -0.03 16.52 5.52
C TYR A 167 0.38 16.73 6.97
N ASP A 168 -0.52 16.39 7.89
CA ASP A 168 -0.25 16.43 9.32
C ASP A 168 0.45 15.13 9.78
N LEU A 169 0.26 14.04 9.04
CA LEU A 169 0.79 12.72 9.37
C LEU A 169 1.25 11.99 8.12
N LEU A 170 2.45 11.39 8.19
CA LEU A 170 2.98 10.46 7.23
C LEU A 170 3.06 9.06 7.84
N ILE A 171 2.41 8.09 7.20
CA ILE A 171 2.53 6.67 7.53
C ILE A 171 3.28 5.98 6.40
N MET A 172 4.36 5.29 6.73
CA MET A 172 5.14 4.49 5.77
C MET A 172 5.01 3.01 6.11
N ASP A 173 4.23 2.28 5.32
CA ASP A 173 4.13 0.83 5.43
C ASP A 173 5.20 0.16 4.54
N GLU A 174 5.84 -0.90 5.04
CA GLU A 174 7.05 -1.49 4.47
C GLU A 174 8.18 -0.44 4.32
N GLY A 175 8.36 0.36 5.38
CA GLY A 175 9.26 1.51 5.39
C GLY A 175 10.70 1.21 4.97
N GLN A 176 11.21 -0.02 5.17
CA GLN A 176 12.57 -0.42 4.77
C GLN A 176 12.85 -0.21 3.27
N ASP A 177 11.81 -0.22 2.43
CA ASP A 177 11.94 0.00 0.99
C ASP A 177 11.86 1.50 0.62
N ILE A 178 11.29 2.33 1.52
CA ILE A 178 11.07 3.76 1.34
C ILE A 178 12.15 4.61 2.02
N LEU A 179 12.75 4.13 3.12
CA LEU A 179 13.73 4.86 3.93
C LEU A 179 15.08 5.03 3.19
N LYS A 180 15.06 5.79 2.10
CA LYS A 180 16.23 6.21 1.34
C LYS A 180 16.40 7.72 1.48
N PRO A 181 17.63 8.24 1.64
CA PRO A 181 17.84 9.67 1.89
C PRO A 181 17.10 10.59 0.92
N LEU A 182 17.17 10.28 -0.36
CA LEU A 182 16.53 11.09 -1.40
C LEU A 182 15.01 11.08 -1.33
N TYR A 183 14.40 9.93 -0.94
CA TYR A 183 12.96 9.85 -0.71
C TYR A 183 12.56 10.65 0.52
N LEU A 184 13.35 10.58 1.61
CA LEU A 184 13.07 11.32 2.83
C LEU A 184 13.13 12.83 2.61
N TYR A 185 14.14 13.35 1.88
CA TYR A 185 14.17 14.77 1.51
C TYR A 185 12.94 15.20 0.70
N SER A 186 12.46 14.34 -0.20
CA SER A 186 11.26 14.60 -0.98
C SER A 186 9.99 14.60 -0.14
N LEU A 187 9.91 13.71 0.85
CA LEU A 187 8.76 13.58 1.75
C LEU A 187 8.72 14.68 2.82
N ASP A 188 9.88 15.16 3.25
CA ASP A 188 10.01 16.27 4.20
C ASP A 188 9.20 17.49 3.75
N CYS A 189 9.26 17.81 2.47
CA CYS A 189 8.53 18.94 1.88
C CYS A 189 7.01 18.76 1.86
N LEU A 190 6.48 17.54 2.05
CA LEU A 190 5.05 17.26 2.05
C LEU A 190 4.40 17.34 3.43
N LEU A 191 5.19 17.42 4.48
CA LEU A 191 4.72 17.47 5.86
C LEU A 191 4.69 18.89 6.40
N LYS A 192 3.70 19.18 7.21
CA LYS A 192 3.65 20.42 8.01
C LYS A 192 4.75 20.38 9.07
N GLY A 193 5.72 21.27 8.92
CA GLY A 193 6.88 21.28 9.80
C GLY A 193 8.00 20.31 9.44
N GLY A 194 7.87 19.60 8.32
CA GLY A 194 8.84 18.62 7.87
C GLY A 194 8.80 17.30 8.64
N LEU A 195 9.80 16.44 8.39
CA LEU A 195 9.93 15.14 9.08
C LEU A 195 10.30 15.28 10.57
N ASP A 196 10.76 16.44 11.00
CA ASP A 196 11.14 16.66 12.41
C ASP A 196 9.92 16.96 13.30
N HIS A 197 8.79 17.39 12.71
CA HIS A 197 7.61 17.86 13.44
C HIS A 197 6.29 17.29 12.90
N GLY A 198 6.31 16.50 11.82
CA GLY A 198 5.13 15.93 11.15
C GLY A 198 5.02 14.42 11.26
#